data_f6e2f98204f9aea76b0777f682bf77f8
#
_entry.id   f6e2f98204f9aea76b0777f682bf77f8
#
_cell.length_a   1.000
_cell.length_b   1.000
_cell.length_c   1.000
_cell.angle_alpha   90.00
_cell.angle_beta   90.00
_cell.angle_gamma   90.00
#
_symmetry.space_group_name_H-M   'P 1'
#
loop_
_entity.id
_entity.type
_entity.pdbx_description
1 polymer ?
#
loop_
_entity_poly.entity_id
_entity_poly.type
_entity_poly.pdbx_seq_one_letter_code
_entity_poly.pdbx_strand_id
1 'polypeptide(L)'
;PGTGKTYQASNAIIQLLKQNKKIGITGLSHKVIHNLLQRVEDMAKEKQFNFEGYKRGTLEDEDTVFNGEFIKTYEKDPVFMDALKEKDVGQIFAGTKYHLASTFYDQKIDYLFIDEAGQVSLADLISIGNIAKNIILIGDQNQLGQPIRGVHPNNSGQSILDYLLEGKDTIPEDRGIFLNKTYRLNSILNEFISSNFYEERLICDERTDKRIIKFNKKSLIKDDGIHYVEMKHKNNVQTSIEEFEVVRDLMKEMIGSEFDDNGSKRKLTVEDFLI
;
A
#
# COMPACT_ATOMS: atom_id res chain seq x y z
N PRO A 1 -5.97 7.54 -2.39
CA PRO A 1 -6.36 6.37 -1.59
C PRO A 1 -7.32 5.46 -2.36
N GLY A 2 -7.10 4.10 -2.33
CA GLY A 2 -8.04 3.15 -2.96
C GLY A 2 -8.14 3.20 -4.48
N THR A 3 -7.11 3.67 -5.18
CA THR A 3 -7.11 3.87 -6.64
C THR A 3 -6.61 2.64 -7.44
N GLY A 4 -6.36 1.52 -6.78
CA GLY A 4 -5.90 0.31 -7.44
C GLY A 4 -4.41 0.31 -7.80
N LYS A 5 -3.57 1.05 -7.08
CA LYS A 5 -2.10 1.08 -7.28
C LYS A 5 -1.51 -0.32 -7.38
N THR A 6 -1.76 -1.16 -6.40
CA THR A 6 -1.24 -2.55 -6.35
C THR A 6 -1.73 -3.40 -7.53
N TYR A 7 -2.98 -3.18 -7.98
CA TYR A 7 -3.52 -3.86 -9.16
C TYR A 7 -2.77 -3.47 -10.44
N GLN A 8 -2.57 -2.17 -10.65
CA GLN A 8 -1.84 -1.68 -11.83
C GLN A 8 -0.37 -2.11 -11.81
N ALA A 9 0.26 -2.06 -10.63
CA ALA A 9 1.61 -2.57 -10.44
C ALA A 9 1.74 -4.05 -10.78
N SER A 10 0.82 -4.89 -10.27
CA SER A 10 0.81 -6.32 -10.55
C SER A 10 0.62 -6.60 -12.05
N ASN A 11 -0.23 -5.83 -12.72
CA ASN A 11 -0.43 -5.98 -14.16
C ASN A 11 0.86 -5.63 -14.94
N ALA A 12 1.54 -4.54 -14.57
CA ALA A 12 2.81 -4.16 -15.16
C ALA A 12 3.89 -5.24 -14.93
N ILE A 13 4.00 -5.76 -13.70
CA ILE A 13 4.93 -6.84 -13.35
C ILE A 13 4.70 -8.06 -14.23
N ILE A 14 3.46 -8.53 -14.39
CA ILE A 14 3.14 -9.69 -15.25
C ILE A 14 3.54 -9.43 -16.71
N GLN A 15 3.31 -8.23 -17.23
CA GLN A 15 3.72 -7.89 -18.60
C GLN A 15 5.26 -7.90 -18.78
N LEU A 16 5.99 -7.43 -17.78
CA LEU A 16 7.46 -7.44 -17.79
C LEU A 16 8.02 -8.86 -17.64
N LEU A 17 7.41 -9.69 -16.78
CA LEU A 17 7.79 -11.11 -16.66
C LEU A 17 7.60 -11.87 -17.98
N LYS A 18 6.52 -11.59 -18.74
CA LYS A 18 6.31 -12.14 -20.08
C LYS A 18 7.36 -11.71 -21.10
N GLN A 19 8.08 -10.64 -20.82
CA GLN A 19 9.21 -10.15 -21.61
C GLN A 19 10.57 -10.64 -21.06
N ASN A 20 10.55 -11.65 -20.20
CA ASN A 20 11.73 -12.23 -19.58
C ASN A 20 12.54 -11.21 -18.74
N LYS A 21 11.86 -10.25 -18.08
CA LYS A 21 12.53 -9.25 -17.23
C LYS A 21 12.70 -9.76 -15.82
N LYS A 22 13.81 -9.37 -15.19
CA LYS A 22 14.08 -9.60 -13.77
C LYS A 22 13.53 -8.46 -12.96
N ILE A 23 12.62 -8.77 -12.05
CA ILE A 23 11.86 -7.80 -11.27
C ILE A 23 12.29 -7.86 -9.81
N GLY A 24 12.76 -6.74 -9.27
CA GLY A 24 12.93 -6.54 -7.83
C GLY A 24 11.62 -6.02 -7.22
N ILE A 25 11.25 -6.51 -6.04
CA ILE A 25 10.10 -6.00 -5.28
C ILE A 25 10.52 -5.74 -3.85
N THR A 26 10.25 -4.53 -3.37
CA THR A 26 10.49 -4.13 -1.98
C THR A 26 9.39 -3.19 -1.47
N GLY A 27 9.41 -2.99 -0.17
CA GLY A 27 8.51 -2.09 0.55
C GLY A 27 8.96 -1.93 2.00
N LEU A 28 8.24 -1.14 2.76
CA LEU A 28 8.61 -0.82 4.15
C LEU A 28 8.62 -2.03 5.09
N SER A 29 7.74 -3.00 4.85
CA SER A 29 7.59 -4.19 5.70
C SER A 29 7.32 -5.45 4.86
N HIS A 30 7.52 -6.62 5.49
CA HIS A 30 7.15 -7.90 4.87
C HIS A 30 5.68 -7.95 4.45
N LYS A 31 4.79 -7.38 5.26
CA LYS A 31 3.35 -7.32 4.97
C LYS A 31 3.04 -6.54 3.69
N VAL A 32 3.69 -5.39 3.47
CA VAL A 32 3.54 -4.60 2.23
C VAL A 32 4.03 -5.40 1.03
N ILE A 33 5.21 -6.02 1.16
CA ILE A 33 5.77 -6.87 0.10
C ILE A 33 4.82 -8.04 -0.21
N HIS A 34 4.32 -8.74 0.82
CA HIS A 34 3.40 -9.88 0.66
C HIS A 34 2.10 -9.49 -0.03
N ASN A 35 1.54 -8.31 0.25
CA ASN A 35 0.33 -7.83 -0.41
C ASN A 35 0.52 -7.69 -1.93
N LEU A 36 1.66 -7.13 -2.35
CA LEU A 36 1.97 -7.01 -3.77
C LEU A 36 2.25 -8.37 -4.41
N LEU A 37 3.03 -9.24 -3.74
CA LEU A 37 3.32 -10.59 -4.22
C LEU A 37 2.06 -11.42 -4.37
N GLN A 38 1.15 -11.38 -3.39
CA GLN A 38 -0.13 -12.09 -3.46
C GLN A 38 -0.94 -11.63 -4.67
N ARG A 39 -1.01 -10.32 -4.91
CA ARG A 39 -1.75 -9.80 -6.06
C ARG A 39 -1.12 -10.19 -7.40
N VAL A 40 0.20 -10.29 -7.47
CA VAL A 40 0.91 -10.79 -8.66
C VAL A 40 0.60 -12.27 -8.89
N GLU A 41 0.63 -13.09 -7.85
CA GLU A 41 0.26 -14.51 -7.92
C GLU A 41 -1.18 -14.72 -8.41
N ASP A 42 -2.14 -14.00 -7.81
CA ASP A 42 -3.55 -14.09 -8.18
C ASP A 42 -3.75 -13.73 -9.67
N MET A 43 -3.10 -12.64 -10.10
CA MET A 43 -3.18 -12.20 -11.51
C MET A 43 -2.49 -13.18 -12.46
N ALA A 44 -1.40 -13.81 -12.05
CA ALA A 44 -0.74 -14.84 -12.85
C ALA A 44 -1.64 -16.06 -13.05
N LYS A 45 -2.34 -16.50 -11.99
CA LYS A 45 -3.34 -17.58 -12.05
C LYS A 45 -4.50 -17.21 -12.97
N GLU A 46 -5.09 -16.01 -12.80
CA GLU A 46 -6.15 -15.50 -13.68
C GLU A 46 -5.74 -15.52 -15.17
N LYS A 47 -4.47 -15.20 -15.46
CA LYS A 47 -3.93 -15.14 -16.83
C LYS A 47 -3.27 -16.45 -17.28
N GLN A 48 -3.30 -17.51 -16.47
CA GLN A 48 -2.66 -18.79 -16.74
C GLN A 48 -1.18 -18.65 -17.15
N PHE A 49 -0.45 -17.81 -16.42
CA PHE A 49 0.95 -17.50 -16.68
C PHE A 49 1.83 -17.94 -15.51
N ASN A 50 2.81 -18.80 -15.79
CA ASN A 50 3.76 -19.30 -14.80
C ASN A 50 5.06 -18.52 -14.84
N PHE A 51 5.65 -18.30 -13.67
CA PHE A 51 6.95 -17.64 -13.50
C PHE A 51 7.63 -18.18 -12.23
N GLU A 52 8.86 -17.78 -12.00
CA GLU A 52 9.57 -18.14 -10.77
C GLU A 52 9.81 -16.89 -9.93
N GLY A 53 9.59 -17.01 -8.62
CA GLY A 53 9.81 -15.93 -7.68
C GLY A 53 10.56 -16.38 -6.42
N TYR A 54 11.48 -15.53 -5.99
CA TYR A 54 12.38 -15.74 -4.88
C TYR A 54 12.17 -14.63 -3.85
N LYS A 55 11.65 -14.98 -2.69
CA LYS A 55 11.41 -14.04 -1.60
C LYS A 55 12.36 -14.30 -0.44
N ARG A 56 13.06 -13.27 0.04
CA ARG A 56 13.92 -13.37 1.23
C ARG A 56 13.09 -13.36 2.50
N GLY A 57 13.31 -14.33 3.37
CA GLY A 57 12.69 -14.40 4.69
C GLY A 57 13.43 -15.37 5.59
N THR A 58 13.03 -15.42 6.85
CA THR A 58 13.50 -16.39 7.86
C THR A 58 12.38 -17.41 8.06
N LEU A 59 12.66 -18.69 7.78
CA LEU A 59 11.61 -19.73 7.77
C LEU A 59 10.97 -20.00 9.14
N GLU A 60 11.67 -19.64 10.21
CA GLU A 60 11.15 -19.73 11.59
C GLU A 60 10.26 -18.53 11.98
N ASP A 61 10.25 -17.46 11.19
CA ASP A 61 9.45 -16.25 11.41
C ASP A 61 8.34 -16.15 10.37
N GLU A 62 7.14 -16.56 10.78
CA GLU A 62 5.93 -16.61 9.92
C GLU A 62 5.62 -15.27 9.25
N ASP A 63 5.89 -14.14 9.91
CA ASP A 63 5.67 -12.81 9.36
C ASP A 63 6.54 -12.52 8.14
N THR A 64 7.65 -13.24 8.00
CA THR A 64 8.59 -13.08 6.89
C THR A 64 8.39 -14.10 5.77
N VAL A 65 7.59 -15.14 6.00
CA VAL A 65 7.39 -16.24 5.05
C VAL A 65 6.24 -15.94 4.10
N PHE A 66 6.50 -16.10 2.82
CA PHE A 66 5.48 -16.06 1.76
C PHE A 66 5.45 -17.42 1.04
N ASN A 67 4.31 -18.09 1.08
CA ASN A 67 4.10 -19.39 0.47
C ASN A 67 3.10 -19.30 -0.69
N GLY A 68 3.56 -18.76 -1.81
CA GLY A 68 2.78 -18.74 -3.05
C GLY A 68 2.94 -20.03 -3.86
N GLU A 69 2.30 -20.10 -4.99
CA GLU A 69 2.48 -21.18 -5.96
C GLU A 69 3.77 -20.99 -6.76
N PHE A 70 3.99 -19.76 -7.27
CA PHE A 70 5.13 -19.40 -8.10
C PHE A 70 6.26 -18.75 -7.30
N ILE A 71 5.97 -18.12 -6.15
CA ILE A 71 6.93 -17.42 -5.32
C ILE A 71 7.17 -18.20 -4.03
N LYS A 72 8.43 -18.51 -3.74
CA LYS A 72 8.84 -19.22 -2.53
C LYS A 72 9.80 -18.39 -1.67
N THR A 73 9.75 -18.62 -0.36
CA THR A 73 10.68 -17.98 0.59
C THR A 73 11.95 -18.80 0.73
N TYR A 74 13.08 -18.10 0.70
CA TYR A 74 14.42 -18.65 0.89
C TYR A 74 15.22 -17.81 1.88
N GLU A 75 16.08 -18.47 2.67
CA GLU A 75 16.97 -17.83 3.66
C GLU A 75 18.38 -17.58 3.15
N LYS A 76 18.82 -18.36 2.18
CA LYS A 76 20.25 -18.41 1.79
C LYS A 76 20.51 -17.64 0.51
N ASP A 77 21.49 -16.74 0.54
CA ASP A 77 21.91 -15.93 -0.60
C ASP A 77 22.32 -16.73 -1.86
N PRO A 78 22.98 -17.89 -1.76
CA PRO A 78 23.33 -18.69 -2.95
C PRO A 78 22.14 -19.00 -3.87
N VAL A 79 20.95 -19.21 -3.31
CA VAL A 79 19.74 -19.47 -4.11
C VAL A 79 19.42 -18.28 -5.02
N PHE A 80 19.49 -17.06 -4.48
CA PHE A 80 19.24 -15.82 -5.24
C PHE A 80 20.36 -15.58 -6.27
N MET A 81 21.62 -15.83 -5.87
CA MET A 81 22.77 -15.67 -6.76
C MET A 81 22.72 -16.63 -7.95
N ASP A 82 22.28 -17.87 -7.73
CA ASP A 82 22.15 -18.87 -8.81
C ASP A 82 20.99 -18.51 -9.75
N ALA A 83 19.84 -18.15 -9.20
CA ALA A 83 18.68 -17.68 -10.01
C ALA A 83 19.01 -16.46 -10.85
N LEU A 84 19.81 -15.51 -10.34
CA LEU A 84 20.25 -14.33 -11.09
C LEU A 84 21.14 -14.66 -12.32
N LYS A 85 21.78 -15.83 -12.35
CA LYS A 85 22.61 -16.27 -13.48
C LYS A 85 21.79 -16.76 -14.68
N GLU A 86 20.54 -17.18 -14.44
CA GLU A 86 19.65 -17.63 -15.51
C GLU A 86 19.36 -16.48 -16.47
N LYS A 87 19.35 -16.77 -17.76
CA LYS A 87 19.10 -15.82 -18.82
C LYS A 87 17.76 -16.12 -19.46
N ASP A 88 17.15 -15.07 -20.02
CA ASP A 88 15.91 -15.17 -20.80
C ASP A 88 14.72 -15.79 -20.05
N VAL A 89 14.71 -15.61 -18.72
CA VAL A 89 13.62 -16.05 -17.83
C VAL A 89 13.12 -14.86 -17.04
N GLY A 90 11.81 -14.68 -17.03
CA GLY A 90 11.15 -13.67 -16.17
C GLY A 90 11.10 -14.16 -14.72
N GLN A 91 11.72 -13.40 -13.82
CA GLN A 91 11.85 -13.79 -12.41
C GLN A 91 11.56 -12.63 -11.48
N ILE A 92 11.04 -12.95 -10.28
CA ILE A 92 10.86 -12.00 -9.18
C ILE A 92 11.90 -12.26 -8.09
N PHE A 93 12.51 -11.16 -7.60
CA PHE A 93 13.38 -11.13 -6.44
C PHE A 93 12.80 -10.16 -5.42
N ALA A 94 12.25 -10.67 -4.33
CA ALA A 94 11.55 -9.87 -3.33
C ALA A 94 12.22 -9.94 -1.96
N GLY A 95 12.27 -8.80 -1.28
CA GLY A 95 12.83 -8.70 0.05
C GLY A 95 12.80 -7.27 0.59
N THR A 96 13.19 -7.13 1.85
CA THR A 96 13.39 -5.80 2.43
C THR A 96 14.59 -5.10 1.80
N LYS A 97 14.69 -3.79 1.98
CA LYS A 97 15.85 -2.98 1.55
C LYS A 97 17.20 -3.58 2.00
N TYR A 98 17.26 -4.14 3.19
CA TYR A 98 18.50 -4.75 3.74
C TYR A 98 18.97 -5.94 2.91
N HIS A 99 18.08 -6.75 2.39
CA HIS A 99 18.44 -7.85 1.51
C HIS A 99 18.83 -7.35 0.12
N LEU A 100 18.04 -6.43 -0.45
CA LEU A 100 18.28 -5.92 -1.80
C LEU A 100 19.53 -5.03 -1.88
N ALA A 101 20.02 -4.47 -0.77
CA ALA A 101 21.28 -3.74 -0.73
C ALA A 101 22.52 -4.63 -0.89
N SER A 102 22.35 -5.96 -1.06
CA SER A 102 23.48 -6.88 -1.30
C SER A 102 24.07 -6.66 -2.69
N THR A 103 25.41 -6.56 -2.74
CA THR A 103 26.16 -6.24 -3.96
C THR A 103 26.00 -7.27 -5.10
N PHE A 104 25.58 -8.50 -4.77
CA PHE A 104 25.32 -9.50 -5.81
C PHE A 104 24.11 -9.16 -6.70
N TYR A 105 23.28 -8.20 -6.30
CA TYR A 105 22.19 -7.68 -7.15
C TYR A 105 22.64 -6.56 -8.11
N ASP A 106 23.80 -5.94 -7.91
CA ASP A 106 24.21 -4.74 -8.64
C ASP A 106 24.00 -4.89 -10.14
N GLN A 107 23.18 -4.00 -10.72
CA GLN A 107 22.80 -3.91 -12.15
C GLN A 107 22.19 -5.18 -12.76
N LYS A 108 21.74 -6.14 -11.92
CA LYS A 108 21.17 -7.41 -12.41
C LYS A 108 19.65 -7.44 -12.50
N ILE A 109 19.00 -6.47 -11.91
CA ILE A 109 17.55 -6.31 -11.93
C ILE A 109 17.17 -5.35 -13.06
N ASP A 110 16.17 -5.69 -13.86
CA ASP A 110 15.71 -4.80 -14.94
C ASP A 110 14.78 -3.70 -14.39
N TYR A 111 13.87 -4.04 -13.47
CA TYR A 111 12.91 -3.12 -12.85
C TYR A 111 12.79 -3.38 -11.36
N LEU A 112 12.98 -2.35 -10.55
CA LEU A 112 12.74 -2.40 -9.10
C LEU A 112 11.43 -1.69 -8.80
N PHE A 113 10.46 -2.44 -8.28
CA PHE A 113 9.19 -1.91 -7.77
C PHE A 113 9.30 -1.64 -6.27
N ILE A 114 9.00 -0.43 -5.87
CA ILE A 114 8.98 0.00 -4.46
C ILE A 114 7.54 0.37 -4.11
N ASP A 115 6.89 -0.48 -3.32
CA ASP A 115 5.52 -0.23 -2.86
C ASP A 115 5.52 0.61 -1.57
N GLU A 116 4.48 1.43 -1.39
CA GLU A 116 4.36 2.44 -0.33
C GLU A 116 5.54 3.43 -0.31
N ALA A 117 5.95 3.88 -1.49
CA ALA A 117 7.13 4.74 -1.68
C ALA A 117 7.04 6.09 -0.95
N GLY A 118 5.85 6.57 -0.58
CA GLY A 118 5.66 7.73 0.30
C GLY A 118 6.22 7.54 1.71
N GLN A 119 6.50 6.29 2.09
CA GLN A 119 7.08 5.95 3.38
C GLN A 119 8.57 5.54 3.29
N VAL A 120 9.15 5.51 2.10
CA VAL A 120 10.56 5.13 1.89
C VAL A 120 11.42 6.39 1.84
N SER A 121 12.46 6.45 2.66
CA SER A 121 13.36 7.61 2.69
C SER A 121 14.26 7.68 1.47
N LEU A 122 14.72 8.89 1.14
CA LEU A 122 15.71 9.11 0.08
C LEU A 122 16.98 8.28 0.34
N ALA A 123 17.44 8.22 1.58
CA ALA A 123 18.61 7.42 1.96
C ALA A 123 18.42 5.92 1.69
N ASP A 124 17.21 5.39 1.97
CA ASP A 124 16.87 4.00 1.68
C ASP A 124 16.89 3.72 0.18
N LEU A 125 16.33 4.62 -0.64
CA LEU A 125 16.37 4.47 -2.08
C LEU A 125 17.80 4.45 -2.62
N ILE A 126 18.66 5.35 -2.15
CA ILE A 126 20.07 5.40 -2.57
C ILE A 126 20.77 4.06 -2.27
N SER A 127 20.46 3.43 -1.13
CA SER A 127 21.07 2.17 -0.73
C SER A 127 20.74 0.99 -1.66
N ILE A 128 19.60 1.02 -2.34
CA ILE A 128 19.11 -0.07 -3.20
C ILE A 128 18.98 0.32 -4.68
N GLY A 129 19.10 1.61 -5.02
CA GLY A 129 18.86 2.09 -6.37
C GLY A 129 19.83 1.53 -7.42
N ASN A 130 21.04 1.17 -7.00
CA ASN A 130 22.06 0.63 -7.91
C ASN A 130 21.78 -0.79 -8.42
N ILE A 131 20.86 -1.52 -7.81
CA ILE A 131 20.58 -2.91 -8.20
C ILE A 131 19.82 -3.02 -9.53
N ALA A 132 19.10 -1.96 -9.92
CA ALA A 132 18.18 -2.00 -11.05
C ALA A 132 18.47 -0.92 -12.09
N LYS A 133 18.13 -1.23 -13.35
CA LYS A 133 18.21 -0.30 -14.48
C LYS A 133 17.07 0.73 -14.45
N ASN A 134 15.91 0.34 -13.94
CA ASN A 134 14.71 1.17 -13.85
C ASN A 134 14.08 1.03 -12.47
N ILE A 135 13.58 2.12 -11.91
CA ILE A 135 12.90 2.14 -10.62
C ILE A 135 11.47 2.62 -10.83
N ILE A 136 10.52 1.88 -10.28
CA ILE A 136 9.09 2.18 -10.31
C ILE A 136 8.62 2.40 -8.87
N LEU A 137 8.24 3.63 -8.58
CA LEU A 137 7.74 4.04 -7.27
C LEU A 137 6.20 3.98 -7.27
N ILE A 138 5.65 3.26 -6.31
CA ILE A 138 4.22 3.11 -6.12
C ILE A 138 3.89 3.67 -4.74
N GLY A 139 3.06 4.69 -4.66
CA GLY A 139 2.79 5.31 -3.37
C GLY A 139 1.82 6.47 -3.46
N ASP A 140 1.78 7.20 -2.37
CA ASP A 140 0.93 8.36 -2.20
C ASP A 140 1.60 9.28 -1.16
N GLN A 141 2.03 10.45 -1.58
CA GLN A 141 2.75 11.40 -0.72
C GLN A 141 1.84 12.04 0.34
N ASN A 142 0.52 12.08 0.09
CA ASN A 142 -0.45 12.65 1.02
C ASN A 142 -0.93 11.64 2.09
N GLN A 143 -0.39 10.40 2.08
CA GLN A 143 -0.57 9.46 3.18
C GLN A 143 0.50 9.66 4.25
N LEU A 144 0.22 9.14 5.45
CA LEU A 144 1.15 9.26 6.58
C LEU A 144 2.55 8.75 6.20
N GLY A 145 3.54 9.61 6.39
CA GLY A 145 4.95 9.24 6.24
C GLY A 145 5.42 8.28 7.35
N GLN A 146 6.59 7.70 7.15
CA GLN A 146 7.21 6.88 8.18
C GLN A 146 7.66 7.75 9.36
N PRO A 147 7.36 7.37 10.63
CA PRO A 147 7.92 8.05 11.80
C PRO A 147 9.46 7.97 11.79
N ILE A 148 10.12 9.10 11.78
CA ILE A 148 11.57 9.19 11.77
C ILE A 148 12.06 9.28 13.22
N ARG A 149 13.00 8.39 13.60
CA ARG A 149 13.70 8.48 14.88
C ARG A 149 14.99 9.26 14.69
N GLY A 150 15.01 10.51 15.14
CA GLY A 150 16.19 11.38 15.07
C GLY A 150 16.19 12.33 13.87
N VAL A 151 17.25 13.17 13.79
CA VAL A 151 17.41 14.17 12.74
C VAL A 151 18.33 13.61 11.66
N HIS A 152 17.85 13.56 10.43
CA HIS A 152 18.65 13.17 9.27
C HIS A 152 19.31 14.41 8.65
N PRO A 153 20.62 14.38 8.36
CA PRO A 153 21.30 15.51 7.74
C PRO A 153 20.78 15.77 6.33
N ASN A 154 20.72 17.06 5.97
CA ASN A 154 20.36 17.52 4.62
C ASN A 154 19.03 16.95 4.08
N ASN A 155 18.04 16.78 4.95
CA ASN A 155 16.72 16.23 4.61
C ASN A 155 16.75 14.80 4.01
N SER A 156 17.81 14.03 4.22
CA SER A 156 17.92 12.66 3.70
C SER A 156 16.88 11.69 4.28
N GLY A 157 16.18 12.08 5.35
CA GLY A 157 15.02 11.38 5.89
C GLY A 157 13.70 11.67 5.17
N GLN A 158 13.66 12.66 4.28
CA GLN A 158 12.48 12.97 3.48
C GLN A 158 12.06 11.76 2.64
N SER A 159 10.75 11.58 2.44
CA SER A 159 10.29 10.51 1.56
C SER A 159 10.76 10.73 0.13
N ILE A 160 10.96 9.65 -0.60
CA ILE A 160 11.38 9.73 -2.00
C ILE A 160 10.32 10.42 -2.87
N LEU A 161 9.03 10.24 -2.55
CA LEU A 161 7.96 10.91 -3.30
C LEU A 161 7.95 12.41 -3.03
N ASP A 162 8.10 12.85 -1.78
CA ASP A 162 8.19 14.28 -1.44
C ASP A 162 9.39 14.95 -2.13
N TYR A 163 10.53 14.24 -2.14
CA TYR A 163 11.73 14.73 -2.83
C TYR A 163 11.51 14.92 -4.34
N LEU A 164 10.88 13.93 -5.00
CA LEU A 164 10.67 13.96 -6.45
C LEU A 164 9.54 14.90 -6.88
N LEU A 165 8.54 15.10 -6.04
CA LEU A 165 7.39 15.95 -6.34
C LEU A 165 7.63 17.42 -6.02
N GLU A 166 8.69 17.75 -5.26
CA GLU A 166 9.07 19.14 -4.99
C GLU A 166 7.93 19.99 -4.42
N GLY A 167 7.14 19.39 -3.52
CA GLY A 167 6.01 20.05 -2.86
C GLY A 167 4.72 20.14 -3.70
N LYS A 168 4.61 19.40 -4.80
CA LYS A 168 3.36 19.29 -5.55
C LYS A 168 2.46 18.24 -4.91
N ASP A 169 1.17 18.54 -4.87
CA ASP A 169 0.16 17.63 -4.28
C ASP A 169 -0.15 16.43 -5.20
N THR A 170 0.07 16.56 -6.50
CA THR A 170 -0.12 15.46 -7.46
C THR A 170 1.06 15.33 -8.40
N ILE A 171 1.27 14.11 -8.92
CA ILE A 171 2.34 13.84 -9.87
C ILE A 171 2.07 14.50 -11.22
N PRO A 172 3.03 15.27 -11.79
CA PRO A 172 2.96 15.80 -13.14
C PRO A 172 2.97 14.68 -14.20
N GLU A 173 2.32 14.92 -15.33
CA GLU A 173 2.20 13.93 -16.41
C GLU A 173 3.53 13.51 -17.03
N ASP A 174 4.53 14.37 -17.02
CA ASP A 174 5.88 14.11 -17.50
C ASP A 174 6.74 13.27 -16.54
N ARG A 175 6.30 13.11 -15.28
CA ARG A 175 7.03 12.36 -14.23
C ARG A 175 6.38 11.04 -13.84
N GLY A 176 5.11 10.82 -14.21
CA GLY A 176 4.43 9.58 -13.86
C GLY A 176 2.94 9.57 -14.14
N ILE A 177 2.25 8.59 -13.58
CA ILE A 177 0.82 8.35 -13.80
C ILE A 177 0.07 8.62 -12.50
N PHE A 178 -0.85 9.57 -12.54
CA PHE A 178 -1.83 9.79 -11.48
C PHE A 178 -3.05 8.89 -11.68
N LEU A 179 -3.27 7.97 -10.74
CA LEU A 179 -4.47 7.14 -10.74
C LEU A 179 -5.61 7.93 -10.12
N ASN A 180 -6.44 8.52 -10.96
CA ASN A 180 -7.43 9.51 -10.55
C ASN A 180 -8.77 8.93 -10.06
N LYS A 181 -8.98 7.62 -10.11
CA LYS A 181 -10.25 7.01 -9.73
C LYS A 181 -10.14 6.18 -8.46
N THR A 182 -10.86 6.58 -7.39
CA THR A 182 -10.93 5.79 -6.16
C THR A 182 -12.11 4.82 -6.17
N TYR A 183 -11.86 3.61 -5.68
CA TYR A 183 -12.87 2.55 -5.47
C TYR A 183 -13.17 2.34 -3.97
N ARG A 184 -12.68 3.24 -3.13
CA ARG A 184 -12.81 3.15 -1.67
C ARG A 184 -13.70 4.24 -1.10
N LEU A 185 -13.47 5.49 -1.50
CA LEU A 185 -14.17 6.65 -0.97
C LEU A 185 -15.47 6.85 -1.71
N ASN A 186 -16.55 7.15 -0.98
CA ASN A 186 -17.80 7.65 -1.56
C ASN A 186 -17.67 9.14 -1.95
N SER A 187 -18.65 9.69 -2.66
CA SER A 187 -18.60 11.08 -3.17
C SER A 187 -18.42 12.10 -2.06
N ILE A 188 -19.08 11.95 -0.91
CA ILE A 188 -19.02 12.89 0.22
C ILE A 188 -17.60 12.96 0.80
N LEU A 189 -16.98 11.82 1.05
CA LEU A 189 -15.60 11.77 1.55
C LEU A 189 -14.60 12.18 0.49
N ASN A 190 -14.85 11.82 -0.77
CA ASN A 190 -13.96 12.11 -1.87
C ASN A 190 -13.92 13.60 -2.21
N GLU A 191 -15.02 14.32 -2.13
CA GLU A 191 -15.07 15.76 -2.36
C GLU A 191 -14.10 16.50 -1.42
N PHE A 192 -14.16 16.20 -0.13
CA PHE A 192 -13.25 16.79 0.85
C PHE A 192 -11.80 16.40 0.59
N ILE A 193 -11.53 15.12 0.35
CA ILE A 193 -10.16 14.59 0.15
C ILE A 193 -9.57 15.10 -1.17
N SER A 194 -10.35 15.11 -2.24
CA SER A 194 -9.89 15.53 -3.56
C SER A 194 -9.54 17.01 -3.61
N SER A 195 -10.39 17.87 -3.03
CA SER A 195 -10.18 19.32 -3.02
C SER A 195 -9.01 19.75 -2.13
N ASN A 196 -8.77 19.06 -1.01
CA ASN A 196 -7.74 19.49 -0.06
C ASN A 196 -6.36 18.85 -0.32
N PHE A 197 -6.28 17.69 -1.01
CA PHE A 197 -5.04 16.91 -1.11
C PHE A 197 -4.68 16.47 -2.53
N TYR A 198 -5.60 16.58 -3.52
CA TYR A 198 -5.35 16.04 -4.86
C TYR A 198 -5.78 16.98 -6.00
N GLU A 199 -5.79 18.29 -5.76
CA GLU A 199 -6.06 19.31 -6.78
C GLU A 199 -7.36 19.06 -7.56
N GLU A 200 -8.40 18.55 -6.87
CA GLU A 200 -9.69 18.14 -7.46
C GLU A 200 -9.60 17.04 -8.53
N ARG A 201 -8.45 16.37 -8.65
CA ARG A 201 -8.21 15.35 -9.67
C ARG A 201 -8.70 13.97 -9.30
N LEU A 202 -8.96 13.69 -8.00
CA LEU A 202 -9.44 12.38 -7.55
C LEU A 202 -10.96 12.30 -7.67
N ILE A 203 -11.45 11.34 -8.46
CA ILE A 203 -12.87 11.06 -8.67
C ILE A 203 -13.27 9.73 -8.05
N CYS A 204 -14.50 9.61 -7.56
CA CYS A 204 -15.01 8.34 -7.02
C CYS A 204 -15.63 7.46 -8.11
N ASP A 205 -15.61 6.14 -7.87
CA ASP A 205 -16.38 5.20 -8.67
C ASP A 205 -17.84 5.20 -8.20
N GLU A 206 -18.78 5.20 -9.11
CA GLU A 206 -20.24 5.27 -8.81
C GLU A 206 -20.71 4.14 -7.86
N ARG A 207 -20.01 3.02 -7.81
CA ARG A 207 -20.32 1.91 -6.90
C ARG A 207 -20.06 2.25 -5.44
N THR A 208 -19.19 3.23 -5.15
CA THR A 208 -18.87 3.63 -3.77
C THR A 208 -20.04 4.33 -3.10
N ASP A 209 -20.85 5.09 -3.86
CA ASP A 209 -22.04 5.78 -3.36
C ASP A 209 -23.23 4.84 -3.10
N LYS A 210 -23.14 3.61 -3.61
CA LYS A 210 -24.14 2.56 -3.36
C LYS A 210 -23.85 1.74 -2.11
N ARG A 211 -22.79 2.10 -1.38
CA ARG A 211 -22.47 1.54 -0.05
C ARG A 211 -23.10 2.40 1.01
N ILE A 212 -24.21 1.95 1.57
CA ILE A 212 -25.05 2.75 2.45
C ILE A 212 -25.23 2.05 3.79
N ILE A 213 -25.00 2.78 4.88
CA ILE A 213 -25.35 2.35 6.23
C ILE A 213 -26.67 3.01 6.61
N LYS A 214 -27.62 2.23 7.12
CA LYS A 214 -28.88 2.77 7.66
C LYS A 214 -28.68 3.16 9.13
N PHE A 215 -28.46 4.44 9.35
CA PHE A 215 -28.28 4.99 10.70
C PHE A 215 -29.59 5.01 11.52
N ASN A 216 -29.45 4.82 12.82
CA ASN A 216 -30.53 5.05 13.74
C ASN A 216 -30.76 6.56 13.90
N LYS A 217 -31.98 7.03 13.77
CA LYS A 217 -32.35 8.45 13.91
C LYS A 217 -31.99 9.07 15.25
N LYS A 218 -31.75 8.26 16.29
CA LYS A 218 -31.35 8.70 17.64
C LYS A 218 -29.83 8.69 17.83
N SER A 219 -29.06 8.20 16.87
CA SER A 219 -27.59 8.16 16.96
C SER A 219 -27.00 9.56 16.90
N LEU A 220 -25.83 9.72 17.47
CA LEU A 220 -25.00 10.92 17.36
C LEU A 220 -24.57 11.13 15.89
N ILE A 221 -24.27 10.05 15.16
CA ILE A 221 -23.99 10.03 13.73
C ILE A 221 -25.26 9.63 12.99
N LYS A 222 -25.71 10.45 12.03
CA LYS A 222 -26.99 10.28 11.33
C LYS A 222 -26.87 10.11 9.82
N ASP A 223 -25.70 10.37 9.28
CA ASP A 223 -25.41 10.37 7.86
C ASP A 223 -23.95 9.94 7.60
N ASP A 224 -23.59 9.73 6.35
CA ASP A 224 -22.24 9.45 5.92
C ASP A 224 -21.38 10.73 5.97
N GLY A 225 -20.07 10.56 6.11
CA GLY A 225 -19.12 11.66 6.04
C GLY A 225 -18.12 11.71 7.18
N ILE A 226 -17.51 12.86 7.37
CA ILE A 226 -16.58 13.14 8.47
C ILE A 226 -17.33 13.86 9.58
N HIS A 227 -17.31 13.28 10.77
CA HIS A 227 -17.96 13.84 11.94
C HIS A 227 -16.94 14.24 12.99
N TYR A 228 -17.04 15.48 13.46
CA TYR A 228 -16.26 15.97 14.59
C TYR A 228 -17.11 15.94 15.85
N VAL A 229 -16.61 15.25 16.87
CA VAL A 229 -17.25 15.18 18.20
C VAL A 229 -16.33 15.78 19.23
N GLU A 230 -16.69 16.98 19.72
CA GLU A 230 -15.91 17.66 20.75
C GLU A 230 -16.04 16.96 22.10
N MET A 231 -14.90 16.61 22.69
CA MET A 231 -14.83 15.98 24.00
C MET A 231 -14.27 16.93 25.07
N LYS A 232 -14.90 16.95 26.24
CA LYS A 232 -14.40 17.71 27.40
C LYS A 232 -13.59 16.82 28.30
N HIS A 233 -12.28 16.86 28.17
CA HIS A 233 -11.35 16.13 29.02
C HIS A 233 -10.20 17.02 29.49
N LYS A 234 -9.49 16.61 30.55
CA LYS A 234 -8.33 17.33 31.11
C LYS A 234 -7.19 16.34 31.35
N ASN A 235 -5.97 16.77 30.98
CA ASN A 235 -4.72 16.05 31.26
C ASN A 235 -4.63 14.63 30.69
N ASN A 236 -5.40 14.27 29.67
CA ASN A 236 -5.27 12.99 28.97
C ASN A 236 -4.01 13.02 28.12
N VAL A 237 -3.19 11.97 28.18
CA VAL A 237 -1.91 11.88 27.43
C VAL A 237 -1.96 10.74 26.40
N GLN A 238 -2.13 9.51 26.84
CA GLN A 238 -2.17 8.32 25.99
C GLN A 238 -3.51 7.61 25.99
N THR A 239 -4.33 7.88 27.02
CA THR A 239 -5.64 7.27 27.20
C THR A 239 -6.68 8.34 27.53
N SER A 240 -7.88 8.18 26.98
CA SER A 240 -9.03 9.02 27.25
C SER A 240 -10.23 8.13 27.48
N ILE A 241 -10.71 8.08 28.72
CA ILE A 241 -11.90 7.29 29.07
C ILE A 241 -13.13 7.91 28.42
N GLU A 242 -13.20 9.23 28.38
CA GLU A 242 -14.31 10.00 27.81
C GLU A 242 -14.48 9.69 26.31
N GLU A 243 -13.39 9.67 25.55
CA GLU A 243 -13.41 9.31 24.12
C GLU A 243 -13.76 7.84 23.93
N PHE A 244 -13.18 6.96 24.74
CA PHE A 244 -13.49 5.53 24.71
C PHE A 244 -14.98 5.26 24.92
N GLU A 245 -15.62 5.93 25.88
CA GLU A 245 -17.04 5.75 26.15
C GLU A 245 -17.92 6.16 24.98
N VAL A 246 -17.60 7.27 24.31
CA VAL A 246 -18.33 7.73 23.13
C VAL A 246 -18.14 6.78 21.96
N VAL A 247 -16.91 6.35 21.67
CA VAL A 247 -16.61 5.37 20.61
C VAL A 247 -17.35 4.05 20.88
N ARG A 248 -17.27 3.53 22.12
CA ARG A 248 -17.97 2.30 22.54
C ARG A 248 -19.48 2.40 22.31
N ASP A 249 -20.08 3.52 22.70
CA ASP A 249 -21.54 3.69 22.62
C ASP A 249 -22.00 3.88 21.18
N LEU A 250 -21.24 4.62 20.36
CA LEU A 250 -21.46 4.70 18.91
C LEU A 250 -21.39 3.32 18.24
N MET A 251 -20.38 2.52 18.56
CA MET A 251 -20.28 1.16 18.02
C MET A 251 -21.49 0.30 18.41
N LYS A 252 -21.93 0.35 19.68
CA LYS A 252 -23.12 -0.39 20.13
C LYS A 252 -24.39 0.04 19.39
N GLU A 253 -24.53 1.31 19.08
CA GLU A 253 -25.66 1.81 18.31
C GLU A 253 -25.64 1.35 16.85
N MET A 254 -24.43 1.23 16.25
CA MET A 254 -24.26 0.89 14.85
C MET A 254 -24.24 -0.62 14.59
N ILE A 255 -23.74 -1.44 15.52
CA ILE A 255 -23.73 -2.90 15.38
C ILE A 255 -25.16 -3.42 15.18
N GLY A 256 -25.35 -4.26 14.15
CA GLY A 256 -26.63 -4.80 13.74
C GLY A 256 -27.45 -3.89 12.82
N SER A 257 -26.97 -2.68 12.52
CA SER A 257 -27.57 -1.83 11.48
C SER A 257 -27.42 -2.46 10.10
N GLU A 258 -28.35 -2.16 9.19
CA GLU A 258 -28.29 -2.66 7.82
C GLU A 258 -27.21 -1.91 7.04
N PHE A 259 -26.30 -2.66 6.43
CA PHE A 259 -25.35 -2.18 5.44
C PHE A 259 -25.73 -2.75 4.08
N ASP A 260 -25.89 -1.88 3.09
CA ASP A 260 -26.16 -2.23 1.70
C ASP A 260 -24.88 -1.97 0.89
N ASP A 261 -24.30 -3.02 0.33
CA ASP A 261 -23.17 -2.92 -0.61
C ASP A 261 -23.64 -3.27 -2.01
N ASN A 262 -24.03 -2.25 -2.75
CA ASN A 262 -24.48 -2.39 -4.15
C ASN A 262 -25.62 -3.41 -4.33
N GLY A 263 -26.58 -3.43 -3.41
CA GLY A 263 -27.72 -4.35 -3.41
C GLY A 263 -27.50 -5.62 -2.60
N SER A 264 -26.29 -5.88 -2.13
CA SER A 264 -26.01 -6.95 -1.19
C SER A 264 -26.14 -6.45 0.24
N LYS A 265 -27.19 -6.91 0.93
CA LYS A 265 -27.53 -6.43 2.28
C LYS A 265 -27.02 -7.38 3.35
N ARG A 266 -26.40 -6.82 4.38
CA ARG A 266 -25.98 -7.53 5.59
C ARG A 266 -26.08 -6.63 6.83
N LYS A 267 -25.91 -7.19 7.99
CA LYS A 267 -25.79 -6.43 9.23
C LYS A 267 -24.32 -6.09 9.50
N LEU A 268 -24.10 -4.92 10.10
CA LEU A 268 -22.79 -4.55 10.62
C LEU A 268 -22.42 -5.42 11.81
N THR A 269 -21.17 -5.85 11.84
CA THR A 269 -20.53 -6.62 12.92
C THR A 269 -19.37 -5.83 13.52
N VAL A 270 -18.74 -6.32 14.57
CA VAL A 270 -17.55 -5.69 15.17
C VAL A 270 -16.38 -5.56 14.16
N GLU A 271 -16.29 -6.48 13.20
CA GLU A 271 -15.23 -6.50 12.18
C GLU A 271 -15.33 -5.36 11.16
N ASP A 272 -16.48 -4.66 11.14
CA ASP A 272 -16.69 -3.51 10.24
C ASP A 272 -16.15 -2.19 10.80
N PHE A 273 -15.64 -2.18 12.01
CA PHE A 273 -15.11 -0.99 12.68
C PHE A 273 -13.59 -1.08 12.77
N LEU A 274 -12.94 0.02 12.43
CA LEU A 274 -11.53 0.25 12.65
C LEU A 274 -11.38 1.38 13.68
N ILE A 275 -10.67 1.11 14.79
CA ILE A 275 -10.45 2.05 15.89
C ILE A 275 -8.95 2.28 16.07
#